data_04ea088c60714805f9ce34ba6f369b75
#
_entry.id   04ea088c60714805f9ce34ba6f369b75
#
_cell.length_a   1.000
_cell.length_b   1.000
_cell.length_c   1.000
_cell.angle_alpha   90.00
_cell.angle_beta   90.00
_cell.angle_gamma   90.00
#
_symmetry.space_group_name_H-M   'P 1'
#
loop_
_entity.id
_entity.type
_entity.pdbx_description
1 polymer ?
#
loop_
_entity_poly.entity_id
_entity_poly.type
_entity_poly.pdbx_seq_one_letter_code
_entity_poly.pdbx_strand_id
1 'polypeptide(L)'
;MIPAEYFEDIRLAVDCLRRGGVILYPTDTVWGIGCDATCSEAVRRVFEIKRRADAKALITLVGSVAALERVVDPDAIPDVAYELIEFSTRPTTIVYDRASRASGIAPELLAPDGSIGVRVTSEAFSRALCEAFRRPLVSTSANVSGEAAPETFAAISREISGA
;
A
#
# COMPACT_ATOMS: atom_id res chain seq x y z
N MET A 1 0.00 -19.24 3.26
CA MET A 1 -0.08 -20.06 2.01
C MET A 1 -0.92 -19.27 1.02
N ILE A 2 -0.40 -19.04 -0.19
CA ILE A 2 -1.14 -18.32 -1.25
C ILE A 2 -2.26 -19.22 -1.76
N PRO A 3 -3.54 -18.78 -1.80
CA PRO A 3 -4.60 -19.54 -2.43
C PRO A 3 -4.26 -19.84 -3.90
N ALA A 4 -4.58 -21.06 -4.36
CA ALA A 4 -4.22 -21.50 -5.72
C ALA A 4 -4.81 -20.59 -6.82
N GLU A 5 -5.99 -20.04 -6.57
CA GLU A 5 -6.69 -19.10 -7.47
C GLU A 5 -5.93 -17.78 -7.69
N TYR A 6 -5.07 -17.35 -6.74
CA TYR A 6 -4.29 -16.11 -6.85
C TYR A 6 -2.86 -16.30 -7.31
N PHE A 7 -2.41 -17.55 -7.46
CA PHE A 7 -0.99 -17.84 -7.64
C PHE A 7 -0.38 -17.14 -8.85
N GLU A 8 -1.04 -17.22 -10.00
CA GLU A 8 -0.53 -16.61 -11.24
C GLU A 8 -0.57 -15.08 -11.19
N ASP A 9 -1.67 -14.51 -10.72
CA ASP A 9 -1.83 -13.06 -10.60
C ASP A 9 -0.81 -12.46 -9.62
N ILE A 10 -0.59 -13.12 -8.49
CA ILE A 10 0.43 -12.70 -7.50
C ILE A 10 1.83 -12.81 -8.10
N ARG A 11 2.14 -13.87 -8.84
CA ARG A 11 3.44 -14.02 -9.51
C ARG A 11 3.68 -12.86 -10.48
N LEU A 12 2.71 -12.55 -11.33
CA LEU A 12 2.80 -11.43 -12.29
C LEU A 12 2.93 -10.08 -11.59
N ALA A 13 2.16 -9.86 -10.52
CA ALA A 13 2.22 -8.64 -9.72
C ALA A 13 3.59 -8.48 -9.06
N VAL A 14 4.13 -9.53 -8.44
CA VAL A 14 5.46 -9.50 -7.81
C VAL A 14 6.56 -9.23 -8.83
N ASP A 15 6.48 -9.84 -10.01
CA ASP A 15 7.45 -9.59 -11.09
C ASP A 15 7.39 -8.14 -11.60
N CYS A 16 6.19 -7.56 -11.70
CA CYS A 16 6.00 -6.15 -12.04
C CYS A 16 6.59 -5.23 -10.96
N LEU A 17 6.25 -5.46 -9.69
CA LEU A 17 6.72 -4.68 -8.56
C LEU A 17 8.25 -4.69 -8.43
N ARG A 18 8.88 -5.85 -8.61
CA ARG A 18 10.35 -5.99 -8.57
C ARG A 18 11.08 -5.23 -9.66
N ARG A 19 10.41 -4.98 -10.78
CA ARG A 19 10.92 -4.14 -11.87
C ARG A 19 10.60 -2.65 -11.69
N GLY A 20 10.07 -2.24 -10.54
CA GLY A 20 9.66 -0.86 -10.27
C GLY A 20 8.37 -0.46 -10.96
N GLY A 21 7.56 -1.43 -11.38
CA GLY A 21 6.27 -1.19 -12.01
C GLY A 21 5.16 -0.82 -11.04
N VAL A 22 4.06 -0.37 -11.60
CA VAL A 22 2.81 -0.03 -10.90
C VAL A 22 1.77 -1.09 -11.24
N ILE A 23 0.97 -1.48 -10.26
CA ILE A 23 -0.08 -2.48 -10.40
C ILE A 23 -1.45 -1.92 -10.01
N LEU A 24 -2.49 -2.51 -10.59
CA LEU A 24 -3.87 -2.41 -10.12
C LEU A 24 -4.23 -3.69 -9.38
N TYR A 25 -4.82 -3.57 -8.20
CA TYR A 25 -5.13 -4.74 -7.38
C TYR A 25 -6.33 -4.49 -6.46
N PRO A 26 -7.07 -5.56 -6.07
CA PRO A 26 -8.13 -5.43 -5.08
C PRO A 26 -7.56 -5.15 -3.69
N THR A 27 -8.26 -4.34 -2.92
CA THR A 27 -7.92 -4.03 -1.52
C THR A 27 -9.12 -4.25 -0.61
N ASP A 28 -8.92 -4.04 0.68
CA ASP A 28 -10.01 -4.11 1.68
C ASP A 28 -11.06 -2.99 1.54
N THR A 29 -10.91 -2.07 0.61
CA THR A 29 -11.86 -0.96 0.40
C THR A 29 -12.36 -0.87 -1.04
N VAL A 30 -11.50 -0.45 -1.95
CA VAL A 30 -11.78 -0.23 -3.38
C VAL A 30 -10.63 -0.77 -4.21
N TRP A 31 -10.76 -0.82 -5.53
CA TRP A 31 -9.61 -1.11 -6.38
C TRP A 31 -8.50 -0.08 -6.16
N GLY A 32 -7.30 -0.57 -5.99
CA GLY A 32 -6.12 0.23 -5.65
C GLY A 32 -5.09 0.28 -6.77
N ILE A 33 -4.30 1.36 -6.74
CA ILE A 33 -3.01 1.46 -7.41
C ILE A 33 -1.95 1.20 -6.37
N GLY A 34 -0.96 0.38 -6.70
CA GLY A 34 0.18 0.10 -5.83
C GLY A 34 1.49 -0.02 -6.56
N CYS A 35 2.55 0.15 -5.79
CA CYS A 35 3.92 -0.08 -6.21
C CYS A 35 4.78 -0.48 -5.00
N ASP A 36 6.05 -0.78 -5.24
CA ASP A 36 7.03 -0.96 -4.16
C ASP A 36 7.19 0.34 -3.36
N ALA A 37 6.82 0.33 -2.09
CA ALA A 37 6.94 1.49 -1.21
C ALA A 37 8.40 1.88 -0.89
N THR A 38 9.37 1.05 -1.28
CA THR A 38 10.80 1.33 -1.14
C THR A 38 11.44 1.89 -2.41
N CYS A 39 10.67 2.01 -3.50
CA CYS A 39 11.14 2.50 -4.79
C CYS A 39 10.61 3.92 -5.05
N SER A 40 11.43 4.95 -4.80
CA SER A 40 11.05 6.36 -5.02
C SER A 40 10.55 6.66 -6.42
N GLU A 41 11.14 6.05 -7.45
CA GLU A 41 10.72 6.23 -8.84
C GLU A 41 9.31 5.69 -9.08
N ALA A 42 9.01 4.49 -8.56
CA ALA A 42 7.69 3.90 -8.66
C ALA A 42 6.64 4.70 -7.87
N VAL A 43 6.99 5.20 -6.69
CA VAL A 43 6.11 6.07 -5.89
C VAL A 43 5.80 7.36 -6.65
N ARG A 44 6.79 8.03 -7.22
CA ARG A 44 6.58 9.23 -8.05
C ARG A 44 5.68 8.93 -9.25
N ARG A 45 5.85 7.77 -9.89
CA ARG A 45 4.97 7.35 -10.99
C ARG A 45 3.51 7.23 -10.55
N VAL A 46 3.23 6.72 -9.36
CA VAL A 46 1.86 6.69 -8.80
C VAL A 46 1.30 8.10 -8.63
N PHE A 47 2.09 9.06 -8.13
CA PHE A 47 1.66 10.46 -8.03
C PHE A 47 1.31 11.07 -9.39
N GLU A 48 2.14 10.82 -10.41
CA GLU A 48 1.89 11.28 -11.79
C GLU A 48 0.59 10.70 -12.35
N ILE A 49 0.39 9.39 -12.25
CA ILE A 49 -0.83 8.71 -12.70
C ILE A 49 -2.08 9.30 -12.03
N LYS A 50 -2.01 9.59 -10.73
CA LYS A 50 -3.11 10.18 -9.98
C LYS A 50 -3.25 11.69 -10.19
N ARG A 51 -2.34 12.33 -10.90
CA ARG A 51 -2.24 13.80 -11.02
C ARG A 51 -2.23 14.49 -9.64
N ARG A 52 -1.49 13.92 -8.70
CA ARG A 52 -1.49 14.34 -7.32
C ARG A 52 -0.16 14.96 -6.92
N ALA A 53 -0.23 16.19 -6.38
CA ALA A 53 0.94 16.89 -5.84
C ALA A 53 1.23 16.55 -4.36
N ASP A 54 0.31 15.87 -3.67
CA ASP A 54 0.33 15.74 -2.21
C ASP A 54 0.49 14.29 -1.75
N ALA A 55 1.51 14.02 -0.93
CA ALA A 55 1.79 12.72 -0.30
C ALA A 55 0.70 12.25 0.69
N LYS A 56 -0.16 13.15 1.15
CA LYS A 56 -1.10 12.97 2.27
C LYS A 56 -2.11 11.82 2.15
N ALA A 57 -2.21 11.12 1.03
CA ALA A 57 -3.19 10.05 0.91
C ALA A 57 -2.65 8.78 0.24
N LEU A 58 -1.36 8.65 0.11
CA LEU A 58 -0.76 7.36 -0.18
C LEU A 58 -0.47 6.69 1.17
N ILE A 59 -1.01 5.50 1.34
CA ILE A 59 -0.73 4.68 2.52
C ILE A 59 0.27 3.58 2.18
N THR A 60 1.00 3.17 3.18
CA THR A 60 1.84 1.98 3.12
C THR A 60 1.03 0.78 3.59
N LEU A 61 0.96 -0.26 2.77
CA LEU A 61 0.24 -1.50 3.05
C LEU A 61 1.23 -2.59 3.41
N VAL A 62 0.94 -3.30 4.48
CA VAL A 62 1.72 -4.47 4.95
C VAL A 62 0.78 -5.63 5.26
N GLY A 63 1.31 -6.86 5.16
CA GLY A 63 0.50 -8.09 5.34
C GLY A 63 0.48 -8.63 6.77
N SER A 64 1.24 -8.05 7.70
CA SER A 64 1.33 -8.55 9.08
C SER A 64 1.87 -7.49 10.03
N VAL A 65 1.65 -7.71 11.34
CA VAL A 65 2.25 -6.89 12.41
C VAL A 65 3.78 -6.94 12.35
N ALA A 66 4.37 -8.10 12.11
CA ALA A 66 5.83 -8.22 11.96
C ALA A 66 6.38 -7.40 10.76
N ALA A 67 5.58 -7.20 9.71
CA ALA A 67 5.95 -6.31 8.61
C ALA A 67 5.79 -4.83 8.99
N LEU A 68 4.77 -4.48 9.79
CA LEU A 68 4.60 -3.14 10.36
C LEU A 68 5.83 -2.74 11.20
N GLU A 69 6.30 -3.61 12.09
CA GLU A 69 7.46 -3.36 12.97
C GLU A 69 8.78 -3.17 12.21
N ARG A 70 8.85 -3.61 10.95
CA ARG A 70 9.98 -3.29 10.07
C ARG A 70 9.86 -1.94 9.36
N VAL A 71 8.63 -1.45 9.19
CA VAL A 71 8.33 -0.19 8.49
C VAL A 71 8.34 0.99 9.44
N VAL A 72 7.74 0.83 10.60
CA VAL A 72 7.60 1.87 11.62
C VAL A 72 8.72 1.70 12.67
N ASP A 73 9.22 2.81 13.17
CA ASP A 73 10.16 2.79 14.31
C ASP A 73 9.44 2.14 15.52
N PRO A 74 10.01 1.09 16.13
CA PRO A 74 9.35 0.40 17.24
C PRO A 74 8.94 1.31 18.39
N ASP A 75 9.71 2.34 18.70
CA ASP A 75 9.39 3.32 19.75
C ASP A 75 8.23 4.25 19.37
N ALA A 76 7.82 4.25 18.10
CA ALA A 76 6.68 5.01 17.60
C ALA A 76 5.40 4.17 17.46
N ILE A 77 5.40 2.90 17.88
CA ILE A 77 4.22 2.02 17.87
C ILE A 77 3.64 1.94 19.28
N PRO A 78 2.56 2.66 19.60
CA PRO A 78 1.92 2.56 20.90
C PRO A 78 1.17 1.23 21.04
N ASP A 79 1.03 0.73 22.28
CA ASP A 79 0.33 -0.54 22.56
C ASP A 79 -1.09 -0.57 21.98
N VAL A 80 -1.82 0.55 22.03
CA VAL A 80 -3.16 0.67 21.45
C VAL A 80 -3.19 0.40 19.94
N ALA A 81 -2.10 0.58 19.24
CA ALA A 81 -2.04 0.27 17.79
C ALA A 81 -2.18 -1.24 17.54
N TYR A 82 -1.57 -2.07 18.37
CA TYR A 82 -1.72 -3.54 18.26
C TYR A 82 -3.14 -3.98 18.53
N GLU A 83 -3.80 -3.40 19.55
CA GLU A 83 -5.20 -3.67 19.84
C GLU A 83 -6.12 -3.24 18.69
N LEU A 84 -5.89 -2.06 18.12
CA LEU A 84 -6.65 -1.58 16.98
C LEU A 84 -6.49 -2.50 15.76
N ILE A 85 -5.29 -2.99 15.49
CA ILE A 85 -5.04 -3.91 14.38
C ILE A 85 -5.74 -5.25 14.62
N GLU A 86 -5.69 -5.78 15.84
CA GLU A 86 -6.25 -7.09 16.18
C GLU A 86 -7.80 -7.07 16.21
N PHE A 87 -8.40 -6.03 16.77
CA PHE A 87 -9.84 -5.99 17.04
C PHE A 87 -10.65 -5.15 16.05
N SER A 88 -10.01 -4.43 15.12
CA SER A 88 -10.75 -3.66 14.12
C SER A 88 -11.48 -4.57 13.15
N THR A 89 -12.79 -4.36 13.02
CA THR A 89 -13.64 -5.02 12.03
C THR A 89 -13.70 -4.30 10.68
N ARG A 90 -13.01 -3.16 10.57
CA ARG A 90 -12.95 -2.32 9.36
C ARG A 90 -11.50 -2.06 8.98
N PRO A 91 -11.21 -1.85 7.68
CA PRO A 91 -9.89 -1.45 7.24
C PRO A 91 -9.44 -0.17 7.95
N THR A 92 -8.39 -0.27 8.75
CA THR A 92 -7.90 0.82 9.59
C THR A 92 -6.50 1.22 9.18
N THR A 93 -6.30 2.50 8.86
CA THR A 93 -4.99 3.09 8.63
C THR A 93 -4.58 3.87 9.88
N ILE A 94 -3.42 3.57 10.41
CA ILE A 94 -2.86 4.26 11.57
C ILE A 94 -1.70 5.13 11.09
N VAL A 95 -1.67 6.38 11.52
CA VAL A 95 -0.56 7.29 11.28
C VAL A 95 0.40 7.19 12.46
N TYR A 96 1.65 6.87 12.15
CA TYR A 96 2.73 6.76 13.13
C TYR A 96 3.69 7.95 12.98
N ASP A 97 4.24 8.41 14.07
CA ASP A 97 5.07 9.61 14.10
C ASP A 97 6.39 9.45 13.31
N ARG A 98 6.85 8.21 13.13
CA ARG A 98 8.16 7.98 12.52
C ARG A 98 8.29 6.62 11.85
N ALA A 99 8.78 6.62 10.61
CA ALA A 99 9.20 5.39 9.94
C ALA A 99 10.55 4.90 10.50
N SER A 100 10.77 3.59 10.46
CA SER A 100 12.06 3.00 10.78
C SER A 100 13.12 3.45 9.77
N ARG A 101 14.29 3.87 10.24
CA ARG A 101 15.43 4.25 9.37
C ARG A 101 15.91 3.10 8.49
N ALA A 102 15.74 1.86 8.95
CA ALA A 102 16.13 0.66 8.23
C ALA A 102 15.04 0.16 7.26
N SER A 103 13.85 0.78 7.23
CA SER A 103 12.72 0.33 6.42
C SER A 103 12.95 0.45 4.91
N GLY A 104 13.79 1.40 4.49
CA GLY A 104 13.98 1.74 3.08
C GLY A 104 12.77 2.43 2.43
N ILE A 105 11.79 2.85 3.21
CA ILE A 105 10.60 3.57 2.72
C ILE A 105 11.01 4.81 1.91
N ALA A 106 10.41 4.96 0.74
CA ALA A 106 10.61 6.12 -0.11
C ALA A 106 10.19 7.41 0.63
N PRO A 107 11.04 8.45 0.65
CA PRO A 107 10.76 9.68 1.38
C PRO A 107 9.49 10.39 0.91
N GLU A 108 9.05 10.15 -0.33
CA GLU A 108 7.81 10.67 -0.90
C GLU A 108 6.55 10.19 -0.16
N LEU A 109 6.64 9.10 0.61
CA LEU A 109 5.54 8.55 1.41
C LEU A 109 5.45 9.15 2.81
N LEU A 110 6.47 9.90 3.23
CA LEU A 110 6.50 10.55 4.53
C LEU A 110 5.84 11.94 4.46
N ALA A 111 5.07 12.27 5.47
CA ALA A 111 4.59 13.62 5.64
C ALA A 111 5.75 14.57 6.02
N PRO A 112 5.58 15.91 5.91
CA PRO A 112 6.62 16.88 6.26
C PRO A 112 7.16 16.76 7.69
N ASP A 113 6.34 16.26 8.62
CA ASP A 113 6.72 16.00 10.01
C ASP A 113 7.41 14.62 10.21
N GLY A 114 7.58 13.85 9.14
CA GLY A 114 8.17 12.49 9.17
C GLY A 114 7.18 11.37 9.46
N SER A 115 5.91 11.69 9.67
CA SER A 115 4.88 10.68 9.93
C SER A 115 4.55 9.83 8.69
N ILE A 116 4.03 8.63 8.94
CA ILE A 116 3.69 7.65 7.91
C ILE A 116 2.36 6.96 8.22
N GLY A 117 1.48 6.88 7.24
CA GLY A 117 0.24 6.11 7.34
C GLY A 117 0.46 4.66 6.92
N VAL A 118 0.20 3.72 7.82
CA VAL A 118 0.35 2.28 7.55
C VAL A 118 -0.95 1.55 7.84
N ARG A 119 -1.29 0.60 6.95
CA ARG A 119 -2.40 -0.33 7.13
C ARG A 119 -1.87 -1.76 7.11
N VAL A 120 -2.25 -2.53 8.12
CA VAL A 120 -2.10 -3.99 8.09
C VAL A 120 -3.36 -4.55 7.43
N THR A 121 -3.22 -5.14 6.24
CA THR A 121 -4.37 -5.64 5.49
C THR A 121 -4.79 -7.02 5.95
N SER A 122 -6.10 -7.25 6.00
CA SER A 122 -6.72 -8.57 6.21
C SER A 122 -7.35 -9.14 4.94
N GLU A 123 -7.43 -8.35 3.86
CA GLU A 123 -7.95 -8.79 2.57
C GLU A 123 -7.05 -9.86 1.95
N ALA A 124 -7.65 -10.95 1.47
CA ALA A 124 -6.95 -12.19 1.11
C ALA A 124 -5.88 -12.00 0.02
N PHE A 125 -6.23 -11.31 -1.07
CA PHE A 125 -5.29 -11.08 -2.18
C PHE A 125 -4.15 -10.13 -1.78
N SER A 126 -4.49 -8.98 -1.21
CA SER A 126 -3.52 -7.97 -0.78
C SER A 126 -2.55 -8.52 0.25
N ARG A 127 -3.04 -9.32 1.20
CA ARG A 127 -2.22 -9.98 2.21
C ARG A 127 -1.25 -10.98 1.57
N ALA A 128 -1.76 -11.86 0.70
CA ALA A 128 -0.95 -12.84 -0.01
C ALA A 128 0.10 -12.16 -0.90
N LEU A 129 -0.25 -11.05 -1.54
CA LEU A 129 0.68 -10.25 -2.34
C LEU A 129 1.80 -9.65 -1.47
N CYS A 130 1.48 -9.05 -0.32
CA CYS A 130 2.47 -8.53 0.62
C CYS A 130 3.42 -9.63 1.12
N GLU A 131 2.88 -10.81 1.44
CA GLU A 131 3.66 -11.97 1.90
C GLU A 131 4.61 -12.49 0.80
N ALA A 132 4.16 -12.56 -0.45
CA ALA A 132 4.97 -13.00 -1.58
C ALA A 132 6.04 -11.98 -1.98
N PHE A 133 5.69 -10.71 -1.98
CA PHE A 133 6.60 -9.62 -2.36
C PHE A 133 7.66 -9.34 -1.29
N ARG A 134 7.33 -9.54 0.00
CA ARG A 134 8.19 -9.34 1.17
C ARG A 134 8.68 -7.90 1.39
N ARG A 135 8.00 -6.94 0.79
CA ARG A 135 8.23 -5.51 0.99
C ARG A 135 6.90 -4.81 1.19
N PRO A 136 6.89 -3.62 1.83
CA PRO A 136 5.69 -2.83 1.92
C PRO A 136 5.25 -2.34 0.54
N LEU A 137 3.94 -2.22 0.34
CA LEU A 137 3.32 -1.72 -0.87
C LEU A 137 2.79 -0.31 -0.65
N VAL A 138 2.79 0.51 -1.68
CA VAL A 138 1.93 1.69 -1.74
C VAL A 138 0.50 1.23 -2.00
N SER A 139 -0.46 1.85 -1.32
CA SER A 139 -1.88 1.64 -1.57
C SER A 139 -2.62 2.97 -1.63
N THR A 140 -3.28 3.19 -2.75
CA THR A 140 -4.19 4.33 -2.95
C THR A 140 -5.31 3.90 -3.90
N SER A 141 -6.45 4.60 -3.87
CA SER A 141 -7.57 4.29 -4.75
C SER A 141 -7.21 4.46 -6.24
N ALA A 142 -7.73 3.58 -7.10
CA ALA A 142 -7.44 3.53 -8.54
C ALA A 142 -8.26 4.57 -9.33
N ASN A 143 -8.16 5.85 -8.94
CA ASN A 143 -8.82 6.99 -9.56
C ASN A 143 -7.87 8.19 -9.66
N VAL A 144 -8.13 9.08 -10.60
CA VAL A 144 -7.51 10.42 -10.60
C VAL A 144 -7.97 11.16 -9.35
N SER A 145 -7.09 11.94 -8.74
CA SER A 145 -7.43 12.69 -7.51
C SER A 145 -8.64 13.60 -7.71
N GLY A 146 -9.62 13.46 -6.81
CA GLY A 146 -10.88 14.20 -6.88
C GLY A 146 -12.04 13.48 -7.57
N GLU A 147 -11.78 12.36 -8.26
CA GLU A 147 -12.80 11.51 -8.83
C GLU A 147 -13.27 10.43 -7.83
N ALA A 148 -14.40 9.76 -8.14
CA ALA A 148 -14.90 8.66 -7.33
C ALA A 148 -13.95 7.45 -7.37
N ALA A 149 -13.75 6.81 -6.22
CA ALA A 149 -12.96 5.59 -6.12
C ALA A 149 -13.71 4.40 -6.74
N PRO A 150 -13.06 3.57 -7.58
CA PRO A 150 -13.72 2.46 -8.27
C PRO A 150 -13.90 1.25 -7.34
N GLU A 151 -15.13 0.77 -7.22
CA GLU A 151 -15.45 -0.44 -6.47
C GLU A 151 -15.19 -1.73 -7.27
N THR A 152 -15.17 -1.63 -8.60
CA THR A 152 -14.92 -2.76 -9.50
C THR A 152 -13.81 -2.42 -10.50
N PHE A 153 -13.16 -3.45 -11.06
CA PHE A 153 -12.17 -3.26 -12.12
C PHE A 153 -12.76 -2.53 -13.33
N ALA A 154 -13.99 -2.85 -13.73
CA ALA A 154 -14.67 -2.22 -14.85
C ALA A 154 -14.96 -0.72 -14.64
N ALA A 155 -15.01 -0.26 -13.38
CA ALA A 155 -15.19 1.14 -13.03
C ALA A 155 -13.90 1.97 -13.05
N ILE A 156 -12.74 1.33 -13.23
CA ILE A 156 -11.46 2.04 -13.34
C ILE A 156 -11.42 2.76 -14.69
N SER A 157 -11.12 4.06 -14.65
CA SER A 157 -11.02 4.86 -15.87
C SER A 157 -9.89 4.34 -16.79
N ARG A 158 -10.06 4.53 -18.12
CA ARG A 158 -9.02 4.16 -19.09
C ARG A 158 -7.73 4.95 -18.90
N GLU A 159 -7.80 6.14 -18.35
CA GLU A 159 -6.63 6.96 -18.02
C GLU A 159 -5.75 6.27 -16.97
N ILE A 160 -6.37 5.61 -15.99
CA ILE A 160 -5.67 4.85 -14.96
C ILE A 160 -5.22 3.48 -15.48
N SER A 161 -6.11 2.73 -16.13
CA SER A 161 -5.81 1.35 -16.57
C SER A 161 -4.85 1.30 -17.77
N GLY A 162 -4.70 2.38 -18.51
CA GLY A 162 -3.80 2.50 -19.65
C GLY A 162 -2.45 3.17 -19.35
N ALA A 163 -2.25 3.64 -18.11
CA ALA A 163 -1.02 4.30 -17.69
C ALA A 163 0.05 3.30 -17.31
#